data_a34903c0bafa92bb2d4d063b9e4fb20e
#
_entry.id   a34903c0bafa92bb2d4d063b9e4fb20e
#
_cell.length_a   1.000
_cell.length_b   1.000
_cell.length_c   1.000
_cell.angle_alpha   90.00
_cell.angle_beta   90.00
_cell.angle_gamma   90.00
#
_symmetry.space_group_name_H-M   'P 1'
#
loop_
_entity.id
_entity.type
_entity.pdbx_description
1 polymer ?
#
loop_
_entity_poly.entity_id
_entity_poly.type
_entity_poly.pdbx_seq_one_letter_code
_entity_poly.pdbx_strand_id
1 'polypeptide(L)'
;MVPLVRQVMHQARERIFNGNTHVPGKLVSLFEPHTEVIRKGKAAKPTEFGKMVKIQEAEAQIVTHYEVYRERPSDCDLLLPAIAVHEQLLGRKPYLVTADAAFFSQRNENDAQARGVKRVAIPNRSTKSAQRKQLEKKRWFRNAQRWRTGCEGRISLLKRRHGLNRCRYKGMPGTQRWVGLGVVADNLINIGHALAASSDSTNS
;
A
#
# COMPACT_ATOMS: atom_id res chain seq x y z
N MET A 1 18.77 24.34 -5.89
CA MET A 1 18.96 24.43 -4.43
C MET A 1 18.44 25.76 -3.85
N VAL A 2 18.85 26.91 -4.38
CA VAL A 2 18.45 28.26 -3.87
C VAL A 2 16.92 28.43 -3.67
N PRO A 3 16.03 28.05 -4.63
CA PRO A 3 14.59 28.20 -4.42
C PRO A 3 14.05 27.42 -3.22
N LEU A 4 14.54 26.19 -3.01
CA LEU A 4 14.13 25.34 -1.89
C LEU A 4 14.58 25.92 -0.54
N VAL A 5 15.77 26.50 -0.48
CA VAL A 5 16.26 27.19 0.72
C VAL A 5 15.37 28.39 1.06
N ARG A 6 15.02 29.20 0.06
CA ARG A 6 14.08 30.32 0.25
C ARG A 6 12.72 29.87 0.77
N GLN A 7 12.20 28.76 0.26
CA GLN A 7 10.96 28.17 0.71
C GLN A 7 11.05 27.73 2.20
N VAL A 8 12.14 27.07 2.60
CA VAL A 8 12.36 26.70 4.01
C VAL A 8 12.46 27.93 4.90
N MET A 9 13.18 28.98 4.46
CA MET A 9 13.27 30.25 5.20
C MET A 9 11.89 30.89 5.37
N HIS A 10 11.07 30.90 4.31
CA HIS A 10 9.68 31.39 4.39
C HIS A 10 8.87 30.59 5.41
N GLN A 11 8.88 29.26 5.33
CA GLN A 11 8.19 28.37 6.28
C GLN A 11 8.63 28.61 7.73
N ALA A 12 9.91 28.79 7.95
CA ALA A 12 10.46 29.07 9.28
C ALA A 12 9.96 30.42 9.81
N ARG A 13 9.96 31.47 8.99
CA ARG A 13 9.43 32.78 9.35
C ARG A 13 7.96 32.73 9.71
N GLU A 14 7.14 32.10 8.87
CA GLU A 14 5.71 31.91 9.12
C GLU A 14 5.45 31.20 10.44
N ARG A 15 6.22 30.16 10.75
CA ARG A 15 6.08 29.41 11.99
C ARG A 15 6.50 30.20 13.22
N ILE A 16 7.62 30.92 13.15
CA ILE A 16 8.22 31.60 14.32
C ILE A 16 7.51 32.91 14.61
N PHE A 17 7.26 33.74 13.59
CA PHE A 17 6.73 35.08 13.78
C PHE A 17 5.21 35.13 13.69
N ASN A 18 4.58 34.29 12.85
CA ASN A 18 3.15 34.31 12.61
C ASN A 18 2.40 33.13 13.27
N GLY A 19 3.10 32.21 13.95
CA GLY A 19 2.51 31.02 14.57
C GLY A 19 1.89 30.04 13.57
N ASN A 20 2.06 30.27 12.25
CA ASN A 20 1.45 29.48 11.21
C ASN A 20 2.22 28.15 10.99
N THR A 21 1.65 27.05 11.47
CA THR A 21 2.22 25.70 11.30
C THR A 21 1.76 24.99 10.03
N HIS A 22 0.81 25.58 9.27
CA HIS A 22 0.14 24.97 8.11
C HIS A 22 0.40 25.74 6.81
N VAL A 23 1.67 26.05 6.56
CA VAL A 23 2.08 26.72 5.31
C VAL A 23 1.80 25.81 4.11
N PRO A 24 1.08 26.29 3.06
CA PRO A 24 0.87 25.52 1.82
C PRO A 24 2.19 25.11 1.17
N GLY A 25 2.22 23.93 0.55
CA GLY A 25 3.41 23.43 -0.14
C GLY A 25 4.61 23.18 0.78
N LYS A 26 4.39 22.87 2.04
CA LYS A 26 5.44 22.68 3.05
C LYS A 26 6.52 21.69 2.59
N LEU A 27 7.75 22.19 2.48
CA LEU A 27 8.93 21.38 2.20
C LEU A 27 9.43 20.72 3.49
N VAL A 28 9.51 19.39 3.48
CA VAL A 28 9.89 18.57 4.63
C VAL A 28 11.37 18.20 4.58
N SER A 29 11.91 18.07 3.39
CA SER A 29 13.32 17.74 3.16
C SER A 29 13.88 18.54 1.98
N LEU A 30 15.04 19.16 2.19
CA LEU A 30 15.78 19.86 1.14
C LEU A 30 16.37 18.90 0.10
N PHE A 31 16.77 17.70 0.55
CA PHE A 31 17.42 16.70 -0.30
C PHE A 31 16.43 15.79 -1.03
N GLU A 32 15.22 15.65 -0.46
CA GLU A 32 14.11 14.88 -1.01
C GLU A 32 12.82 15.74 -1.00
N PRO A 33 12.71 16.74 -1.91
CA PRO A 33 11.61 17.71 -1.89
C PRO A 33 10.22 17.08 -2.07
N HIS A 34 10.17 15.89 -2.66
CA HIS A 34 8.96 15.13 -2.88
C HIS A 34 8.48 14.31 -1.68
N THR A 35 9.18 14.40 -0.54
CA THR A 35 8.76 13.73 0.70
C THR A 35 7.45 14.32 1.21
N GLU A 36 6.48 13.45 1.50
CA GLU A 36 5.18 13.82 2.04
C GLU A 36 5.09 13.63 3.54
N VAL A 37 4.21 14.42 4.16
CA VAL A 37 3.79 14.27 5.55
C VAL A 37 2.59 13.35 5.60
N ILE A 38 2.77 12.14 6.12
CA ILE A 38 1.70 11.14 6.23
C ILE A 38 1.16 11.18 7.66
N ARG A 39 -0.05 11.70 7.84
CA ARG A 39 -0.73 11.68 9.13
C ARG A 39 -1.39 10.32 9.35
N LYS A 40 -1.07 9.68 10.45
CA LYS A 40 -1.69 8.42 10.90
C LYS A 40 -2.51 8.70 12.14
N GLY A 41 -3.72 8.18 12.21
CA GLY A 41 -4.59 8.30 13.39
C GLY A 41 -4.13 7.48 14.61
N LYS A 42 -2.80 7.24 14.76
CA LYS A 42 -2.20 6.50 15.88
C LYS A 42 -1.59 7.47 16.88
N ALA A 43 -1.98 7.37 18.15
CA ALA A 43 -1.50 8.25 19.21
C ALA A 43 0.03 8.19 19.40
N ALA A 44 0.65 7.01 19.32
CA ALA A 44 2.08 6.83 19.56
C ALA A 44 2.98 7.36 18.43
N LYS A 45 2.49 7.43 17.19
CA LYS A 45 3.26 7.93 16.04
C LYS A 45 2.32 8.61 15.03
N PRO A 46 1.89 9.84 15.31
CA PRO A 46 0.86 10.51 14.53
C PRO A 46 1.32 10.92 13.11
N THR A 47 2.63 11.04 12.90
CA THR A 47 3.19 11.54 11.64
C THR A 47 4.32 10.65 11.17
N GLU A 48 4.26 10.24 9.90
CA GLU A 48 5.36 9.60 9.18
C GLU A 48 5.74 10.47 7.98
N PHE A 49 6.99 10.34 7.55
CA PHE A 49 7.52 11.01 6.37
C PHE A 49 7.89 9.97 5.33
N GLY A 50 7.62 10.24 4.08
CA GLY A 50 7.96 9.32 2.99
C GLY A 50 7.03 9.40 1.80
N LYS A 51 6.98 8.32 1.05
CA LYS A 51 6.08 8.14 -0.09
C LYS A 51 5.09 7.01 0.16
N MET A 52 3.90 7.16 -0.40
CA MET A 52 2.94 6.07 -0.43
C MET A 52 3.44 4.99 -1.40
N VAL A 53 3.43 3.75 -0.92
CA VAL A 53 3.72 2.57 -1.72
C VAL A 53 2.52 1.64 -1.65
N LYS A 54 1.93 1.34 -2.80
CA LYS A 54 0.94 0.28 -2.95
C LYS A 54 1.68 -1.03 -3.21
N ILE A 55 1.30 -2.08 -2.49
CA ILE A 55 1.78 -3.45 -2.71
C ILE A 55 0.57 -4.31 -3.03
N GLN A 56 0.71 -5.12 -4.05
CA GLN A 56 -0.29 -6.07 -4.51
C GLN A 56 0.27 -7.48 -4.34
N GLU A 57 -0.37 -8.26 -3.49
CA GLU A 57 0.06 -9.59 -3.12
C GLU A 57 -0.93 -10.63 -3.64
N ALA A 58 -0.43 -11.73 -4.20
CA ALA A 58 -1.20 -12.91 -4.56
C ALA A 58 -0.96 -14.04 -3.56
N GLU A 59 -1.47 -15.23 -3.87
CA GLU A 59 -1.26 -16.44 -3.09
C GLU A 59 0.23 -16.73 -2.85
N ALA A 60 0.52 -17.57 -1.87
CA ALA A 60 1.88 -17.92 -1.46
C ALA A 60 2.76 -16.71 -1.07
N GLN A 61 2.14 -15.60 -0.69
CA GLN A 61 2.82 -14.39 -0.23
C GLN A 61 3.71 -13.73 -1.31
N ILE A 62 3.39 -13.93 -2.57
CA ILE A 62 4.11 -13.35 -3.69
C ILE A 62 3.58 -11.94 -3.98
N VAL A 63 4.45 -10.95 -3.94
CA VAL A 63 4.14 -9.60 -4.38
C VAL A 63 4.17 -9.56 -5.90
N THR A 64 3.01 -9.43 -6.52
CA THR A 64 2.87 -9.42 -7.98
C THR A 64 3.08 -8.04 -8.58
N HIS A 65 2.81 -6.99 -7.82
CA HIS A 65 2.99 -5.62 -8.29
C HIS A 65 3.24 -4.66 -7.12
N TYR A 66 4.04 -3.64 -7.38
CA TYR A 66 4.20 -2.50 -6.47
C TYR A 66 4.19 -1.19 -7.24
N GLU A 67 3.79 -0.12 -6.58
CA GLU A 67 3.76 1.21 -7.16
C GLU A 67 4.12 2.26 -6.11
N VAL A 68 5.00 3.18 -6.48
CA VAL A 68 5.40 4.31 -5.63
C VAL A 68 4.78 5.57 -6.21
N TYR A 69 3.95 6.25 -5.44
CA TYR A 69 3.22 7.43 -5.89
C TYR A 69 4.01 8.71 -5.61
N ARG A 70 4.04 9.60 -6.60
CA ARG A 70 4.60 10.95 -6.42
C ARG A 70 3.71 11.77 -5.49
N GLU A 71 2.40 11.68 -5.70
CA GLU A 71 1.36 12.28 -4.90
C GLU A 71 0.41 11.18 -4.42
N ARG A 72 -0.06 11.27 -3.19
CA ARG A 72 -0.92 10.25 -2.61
C ARG A 72 -2.29 10.25 -3.29
N PRO A 73 -2.65 9.21 -4.07
CA PRO A 73 -4.00 9.07 -4.59
C PRO A 73 -4.98 8.68 -3.47
N SER A 74 -6.27 8.81 -3.77
CA SER A 74 -7.31 8.22 -2.91
C SER A 74 -7.24 6.69 -2.97
N ASP A 75 -7.35 6.04 -1.81
CA ASP A 75 -7.34 4.58 -1.73
C ASP A 75 -8.48 3.95 -2.56
N CYS A 76 -9.64 4.63 -2.65
CA CYS A 76 -10.76 4.19 -3.49
C CYS A 76 -10.39 4.12 -4.99
N ASP A 77 -9.53 5.01 -5.46
CA ASP A 77 -9.18 5.07 -6.89
C ASP A 77 -8.17 4.00 -7.30
N LEU A 78 -7.61 3.27 -6.33
CA LEU A 78 -6.56 2.27 -6.57
C LEU A 78 -7.07 0.85 -6.85
N LEU A 79 -8.33 0.54 -6.53
CA LEU A 79 -8.85 -0.83 -6.64
C LEU A 79 -8.93 -1.31 -8.09
N LEU A 80 -9.62 -0.55 -8.92
CA LEU A 80 -9.85 -0.96 -10.33
C LEU A 80 -8.56 -0.99 -11.16
N PRO A 81 -7.63 -0.02 -11.02
CA PRO A 81 -6.31 -0.13 -11.62
C PRO A 81 -5.52 -1.36 -11.15
N ALA A 82 -5.62 -1.71 -9.85
CA ALA A 82 -4.95 -2.90 -9.33
C ALA A 82 -5.49 -4.20 -9.96
N ILE A 83 -6.81 -4.31 -10.15
CA ILE A 83 -7.43 -5.45 -10.84
C ILE A 83 -6.96 -5.54 -12.29
N ALA A 84 -6.89 -4.40 -13.00
CA ALA A 84 -6.43 -4.35 -14.39
C ALA A 84 -4.96 -4.78 -14.52
N VAL A 85 -4.10 -4.31 -13.62
CA VAL A 85 -2.68 -4.73 -13.58
C VAL A 85 -2.55 -6.23 -13.31
N HIS A 86 -3.36 -6.78 -12.39
CA HIS A 86 -3.36 -8.21 -12.13
C HIS A 86 -3.73 -9.01 -13.40
N GLU A 87 -4.78 -8.61 -14.10
CA GLU A 87 -5.21 -9.25 -15.35
C GLU A 87 -4.11 -9.17 -16.42
N GLN A 88 -3.47 -8.01 -16.57
CA GLN A 88 -2.38 -7.80 -17.52
C GLN A 88 -1.15 -8.70 -17.22
N LEU A 89 -0.77 -8.81 -15.95
CA LEU A 89 0.43 -9.56 -15.56
C LEU A 89 0.23 -11.08 -15.55
N LEU A 90 -0.96 -11.53 -15.15
CA LEU A 90 -1.24 -12.97 -14.96
C LEU A 90 -2.14 -13.58 -16.02
N GLY A 91 -2.61 -12.81 -17.00
CA GLY A 91 -3.49 -13.26 -18.06
C GLY A 91 -4.88 -13.71 -17.60
N ARG A 92 -5.23 -13.47 -16.35
CA ARG A 92 -6.52 -13.88 -15.75
C ARG A 92 -7.00 -12.87 -14.71
N LYS A 93 -8.31 -12.79 -14.58
CA LYS A 93 -8.96 -11.98 -13.56
C LYS A 93 -8.84 -12.62 -12.19
N PRO A 94 -8.67 -11.83 -11.12
CA PRO A 94 -8.67 -12.38 -9.77
C PRO A 94 -10.05 -12.92 -9.42
N TYR A 95 -10.11 -14.12 -8.85
CA TYR A 95 -11.36 -14.68 -8.34
C TYR A 95 -11.87 -13.90 -7.13
N LEU A 96 -10.97 -13.53 -6.24
CA LEU A 96 -11.23 -12.79 -5.02
C LEU A 96 -10.27 -11.61 -4.91
N VAL A 97 -10.81 -10.46 -4.54
CA VAL A 97 -10.03 -9.26 -4.20
C VAL A 97 -10.36 -8.85 -2.76
N THR A 98 -9.33 -8.52 -2.00
CA THR A 98 -9.47 -7.97 -0.65
C THR A 98 -8.58 -6.76 -0.49
N ALA A 99 -9.06 -5.76 0.25
CA ALA A 99 -8.32 -4.54 0.55
C ALA A 99 -8.78 -3.96 1.90
N ASP A 100 -8.15 -2.86 2.33
CA ASP A 100 -8.58 -2.13 3.52
C ASP A 100 -9.93 -1.42 3.28
N ALA A 101 -10.60 -1.07 4.38
CA ALA A 101 -11.88 -0.35 4.34
C ALA A 101 -11.82 0.98 3.58
N ALA A 102 -10.66 1.63 3.53
CA ALA A 102 -10.44 2.85 2.76
C ALA A 102 -10.62 2.68 1.23
N PHE A 103 -10.51 1.45 0.72
CA PHE A 103 -10.77 1.11 -0.68
C PHE A 103 -12.26 0.92 -0.99
N PHE A 104 -13.11 0.89 0.05
CA PHE A 104 -14.51 0.62 -0.15
C PHE A 104 -15.23 1.80 -0.79
N SER A 105 -15.90 1.53 -1.90
CA SER A 105 -17.06 2.27 -2.39
C SER A 105 -18.02 1.28 -3.04
N GLN A 106 -19.33 1.57 -3.02
CA GLN A 106 -20.31 0.72 -3.69
C GLN A 106 -20.02 0.62 -5.19
N ARG A 107 -19.57 1.72 -5.78
CA ARG A 107 -19.15 1.76 -7.18
C ARG A 107 -17.99 0.80 -7.44
N ASN A 108 -16.94 0.84 -6.62
CA ASN A 108 -15.78 -0.05 -6.77
C ASN A 108 -16.15 -1.52 -6.69
N GLU A 109 -17.04 -1.88 -5.75
CA GLU A 109 -17.51 -3.26 -5.63
C GLU A 109 -18.28 -3.70 -6.88
N ASN A 110 -19.22 -2.88 -7.35
CA ASN A 110 -20.01 -3.14 -8.54
C ASN A 110 -19.12 -3.23 -9.79
N ASP A 111 -18.21 -2.28 -9.98
CA ASP A 111 -17.31 -2.23 -11.14
C ASP A 111 -16.32 -3.42 -11.14
N ALA A 112 -15.82 -3.83 -9.97
CA ALA A 112 -14.98 -5.03 -9.86
C ALA A 112 -15.75 -6.30 -10.22
N GLN A 113 -17.00 -6.44 -9.77
CA GLN A 113 -17.87 -7.57 -10.14
C GLN A 113 -18.22 -7.56 -11.63
N ALA A 114 -18.54 -6.40 -12.19
CA ALA A 114 -18.81 -6.23 -13.62
C ALA A 114 -17.59 -6.63 -14.48
N ARG A 115 -16.38 -6.41 -14.00
CA ARG A 115 -15.13 -6.89 -14.64
C ARG A 115 -14.89 -8.40 -14.48
N GLY A 116 -15.74 -9.11 -13.74
CA GLY A 116 -15.70 -10.57 -13.58
C GLY A 116 -15.03 -11.07 -12.31
N VAL A 117 -14.67 -10.19 -11.36
CA VAL A 117 -14.24 -10.59 -10.01
C VAL A 117 -15.43 -11.24 -9.28
N LYS A 118 -15.28 -12.50 -8.88
CA LYS A 118 -16.39 -13.25 -8.26
C LYS A 118 -16.65 -12.85 -6.81
N ARG A 119 -15.62 -12.42 -6.08
CA ARG A 119 -15.70 -12.08 -4.66
C ARG A 119 -14.91 -10.81 -4.35
N VAL A 120 -15.57 -9.82 -3.78
CA VAL A 120 -14.93 -8.59 -3.28
C VAL A 120 -15.10 -8.55 -1.77
N ALA A 121 -13.98 -8.60 -1.05
CA ALA A 121 -13.97 -8.62 0.42
C ALA A 121 -13.33 -7.34 0.96
N ILE A 122 -14.00 -6.21 0.81
CA ILE A 122 -13.57 -4.91 1.33
C ILE A 122 -14.58 -4.49 2.40
N PRO A 123 -14.19 -4.28 3.66
CA PRO A 123 -15.13 -3.96 4.74
C PRO A 123 -15.72 -2.56 4.56
N ASN A 124 -17.01 -2.43 4.86
CA ASN A 124 -17.67 -1.13 4.96
C ASN A 124 -17.96 -0.81 6.43
N ARG A 125 -17.04 -0.12 7.09
CA ARG A 125 -17.12 0.20 8.53
C ARG A 125 -18.29 1.12 8.90
N SER A 126 -18.80 1.91 7.95
CA SER A 126 -19.90 2.85 8.16
C SER A 126 -21.27 2.27 7.83
N THR A 127 -21.36 1.01 7.40
CA THR A 127 -22.61 0.41 6.96
C THR A 127 -23.63 0.22 8.07
N LYS A 128 -24.87 0.67 7.80
CA LYS A 128 -26.05 0.35 8.61
C LYS A 128 -26.83 -0.85 8.04
N SER A 129 -26.55 -1.27 6.81
CA SER A 129 -27.25 -2.33 6.10
C SER A 129 -27.07 -3.70 6.80
N ALA A 130 -28.19 -4.34 7.14
CA ALA A 130 -28.19 -5.69 7.72
C ALA A 130 -27.62 -6.73 6.73
N GLN A 131 -27.95 -6.60 5.45
CA GLN A 131 -27.43 -7.47 4.40
C GLN A 131 -25.91 -7.40 4.29
N ARG A 132 -25.35 -6.17 4.31
CA ARG A 132 -23.90 -5.96 4.30
C ARG A 132 -23.23 -6.57 5.52
N LYS A 133 -23.78 -6.35 6.71
CA LYS A 133 -23.27 -6.96 7.94
C LYS A 133 -23.30 -8.48 7.91
N GLN A 134 -24.34 -9.08 7.33
CA GLN A 134 -24.41 -10.53 7.12
C GLN A 134 -23.38 -11.03 6.11
N LEU A 135 -23.16 -10.30 5.01
CA LEU A 135 -22.12 -10.63 4.02
C LEU A 135 -20.74 -10.65 4.67
N GLU A 136 -20.40 -9.64 5.47
CA GLU A 136 -19.11 -9.52 6.16
C GLU A 136 -18.90 -10.59 7.24
N LYS A 137 -19.96 -11.19 7.76
CA LYS A 137 -19.91 -12.33 8.68
C LYS A 137 -19.66 -13.67 7.99
N LYS A 138 -19.82 -13.79 6.67
CA LYS A 138 -19.59 -15.04 5.94
C LYS A 138 -18.15 -15.52 6.09
N ARG A 139 -17.97 -16.84 6.21
CA ARG A 139 -16.65 -17.47 6.42
C ARG A 139 -15.61 -17.04 5.37
N TRP A 140 -15.99 -17.03 4.11
CA TRP A 140 -15.09 -16.65 3.03
C TRP A 140 -14.64 -15.18 3.13
N PHE A 141 -15.54 -14.25 3.52
CA PHE A 141 -15.22 -12.84 3.69
C PHE A 141 -14.22 -12.64 4.85
N ARG A 142 -14.49 -13.27 5.98
CA ARG A 142 -13.60 -13.22 7.17
C ARG A 142 -12.23 -13.85 6.88
N ASN A 143 -12.20 -14.95 6.10
CA ASN A 143 -10.93 -15.57 5.70
C ASN A 143 -10.13 -14.64 4.78
N ALA A 144 -10.78 -13.99 3.81
CA ALA A 144 -10.14 -12.99 2.96
C ALA A 144 -9.57 -11.81 3.77
N GLN A 145 -10.31 -11.33 4.76
CA GLN A 145 -9.83 -10.26 5.63
C GLN A 145 -8.66 -10.71 6.54
N ARG A 146 -8.64 -11.93 7.03
CA ARG A 146 -7.46 -12.48 7.74
C ARG A 146 -6.25 -12.55 6.84
N TRP A 147 -6.43 -13.02 5.60
CA TRP A 147 -5.35 -13.07 4.63
C TRP A 147 -4.81 -11.67 4.33
N ARG A 148 -5.67 -10.68 4.16
CA ARG A 148 -5.27 -9.27 4.01
C ARG A 148 -4.45 -8.77 5.23
N THR A 149 -4.84 -9.14 6.43
CA THR A 149 -4.06 -8.79 7.64
C THR A 149 -2.65 -9.37 7.59
N GLY A 150 -2.48 -10.55 6.99
CA GLY A 150 -1.16 -11.12 6.69
C GLY A 150 -0.33 -10.24 5.76
N CYS A 151 -0.96 -9.58 4.78
CA CYS A 151 -0.26 -8.63 3.88
C CYS A 151 0.28 -7.40 4.63
N GLU A 152 -0.33 -6.95 5.73
CA GLU A 152 0.24 -5.91 6.59
C GLU A 152 1.55 -6.38 7.26
N GLY A 153 1.61 -7.65 7.62
CA GLY A 153 2.83 -8.31 8.08
C GLY A 153 3.93 -8.25 7.02
N ARG A 154 3.56 -8.42 5.73
CA ARG A 154 4.47 -8.30 4.59
C ARG A 154 5.12 -6.93 4.52
N ILE A 155 4.35 -5.86 4.62
CA ILE A 155 4.87 -4.48 4.63
C ILE A 155 5.87 -4.29 5.79
N SER A 156 5.53 -4.80 6.97
CA SER A 156 6.43 -4.76 8.13
C SER A 156 7.73 -5.54 7.88
N LEU A 157 7.63 -6.68 7.21
CA LEU A 157 8.75 -7.55 6.88
C LEU A 157 9.67 -6.89 5.84
N LEU A 158 9.12 -6.33 4.77
CA LEU A 158 9.84 -5.54 3.77
C LEU A 158 10.59 -4.36 4.42
N LYS A 159 9.96 -3.68 5.35
CA LYS A 159 10.60 -2.59 6.11
C LYS A 159 11.78 -3.07 6.94
N ARG A 160 11.65 -4.19 7.65
CA ARG A 160 12.66 -4.68 8.62
C ARG A 160 13.77 -5.47 7.95
N ARG A 161 13.44 -6.41 7.05
CA ARG A 161 14.43 -7.31 6.40
C ARG A 161 15.10 -6.66 5.19
N HIS A 162 14.31 -5.93 4.39
CA HIS A 162 14.78 -5.40 3.11
C HIS A 162 15.03 -3.89 3.14
N GLY A 163 15.04 -3.30 4.34
CA GLY A 163 15.47 -1.93 4.57
C GLY A 163 14.54 -0.84 3.99
N LEU A 164 13.26 -1.17 3.71
CA LEU A 164 12.30 -0.20 3.17
C LEU A 164 11.89 0.89 4.18
N ASN A 165 12.38 0.83 5.42
CA ASN A 165 12.23 1.91 6.39
C ASN A 165 12.89 3.21 5.95
N ARG A 166 13.99 3.12 5.19
CA ARG A 166 14.78 4.25 4.76
C ARG A 166 15.33 4.00 3.37
N CYS A 167 14.85 4.74 2.39
CA CYS A 167 15.41 4.69 1.04
C CYS A 167 16.85 5.23 1.06
N ARG A 168 17.78 4.48 0.46
CA ARG A 168 19.17 4.87 0.32
C ARG A 168 19.49 5.47 -1.06
N TYR A 169 18.55 5.38 -2.00
CA TYR A 169 18.65 6.00 -3.31
C TYR A 169 17.95 7.37 -3.32
N LYS A 170 18.40 8.27 -4.19
CA LYS A 170 17.85 9.62 -4.31
C LYS A 170 16.76 9.69 -5.37
N GLY A 171 15.77 10.54 -5.12
CA GLY A 171 14.68 10.88 -6.03
C GLY A 171 13.68 9.76 -6.26
N MET A 172 12.60 10.07 -6.99
CA MET A 172 11.52 9.11 -7.27
C MET A 172 12.00 7.84 -7.98
N PRO A 173 12.82 7.89 -9.06
CA PRO A 173 13.34 6.68 -9.68
C PRO A 173 14.19 5.84 -8.73
N GLY A 174 14.94 6.50 -7.83
CA GLY A 174 15.69 5.83 -6.78
C GLY A 174 14.78 5.11 -5.80
N THR A 175 13.72 5.76 -5.34
CA THR A 175 12.74 5.16 -4.43
C THR A 175 12.03 3.95 -5.08
N GLN A 176 11.64 4.05 -6.34
CA GLN A 176 11.04 2.94 -7.08
C GLN A 176 11.96 1.73 -7.15
N ARG A 177 13.25 1.94 -7.52
CA ARG A 177 14.24 0.86 -7.55
C ARG A 177 14.46 0.24 -6.16
N TRP A 178 14.54 1.07 -5.12
CA TRP A 178 14.74 0.59 -3.76
C TRP A 178 13.61 -0.33 -3.31
N VAL A 179 12.36 0.08 -3.56
CA VAL A 179 11.18 -0.74 -3.26
C VAL A 179 11.20 -2.02 -4.09
N GLY A 180 11.48 -1.92 -5.39
CA GLY A 180 11.54 -3.06 -6.29
C GLY A 180 12.58 -4.11 -5.88
N LEU A 181 13.78 -3.69 -5.49
CA LEU A 181 14.81 -4.60 -4.99
C LEU A 181 14.35 -5.33 -3.72
N GLY A 182 13.70 -4.61 -2.80
CA GLY A 182 13.13 -5.23 -1.60
C GLY A 182 12.04 -6.26 -1.93
N VAL A 183 11.16 -5.96 -2.88
CA VAL A 183 10.10 -6.87 -3.34
C VAL A 183 10.70 -8.11 -4.01
N VAL A 184 11.69 -7.95 -4.89
CA VAL A 184 12.37 -9.09 -5.55
C VAL A 184 13.03 -9.98 -4.51
N ALA A 185 13.76 -9.41 -3.56
CA ALA A 185 14.42 -10.18 -2.50
C ALA A 185 13.41 -10.98 -1.64
N ASP A 186 12.28 -10.37 -1.29
CA ASP A 186 11.22 -11.03 -0.51
C ASP A 186 10.56 -12.16 -1.32
N ASN A 187 10.25 -11.91 -2.59
CA ASN A 187 9.67 -12.93 -3.47
C ASN A 187 10.61 -14.14 -3.66
N LEU A 188 11.92 -13.91 -3.84
CA LEU A 188 12.90 -15.01 -3.96
C LEU A 188 12.91 -15.88 -2.71
N ILE A 189 12.84 -15.31 -1.52
CA ILE A 189 12.76 -16.06 -0.26
C ILE A 189 11.47 -16.88 -0.20
N ASN A 190 10.32 -16.28 -0.56
CA ASN A 190 9.03 -16.97 -0.51
C ASN A 190 8.96 -18.12 -1.54
N ILE A 191 9.53 -17.92 -2.74
CA ILE A 191 9.65 -18.97 -3.76
C ILE A 191 10.54 -20.11 -3.24
N GLY A 192 11.69 -19.79 -2.63
CA GLY A 192 12.57 -20.78 -2.04
C GLY A 192 11.88 -21.63 -0.97
N HIS A 193 11.10 -20.99 -0.07
CA HIS A 193 10.32 -21.72 0.93
C HIS A 193 9.25 -22.63 0.30
N ALA A 194 8.55 -22.15 -0.74
CA ALA A 194 7.54 -22.96 -1.43
C ALA A 194 8.14 -24.18 -2.14
N LEU A 195 9.32 -24.03 -2.77
CA LEU A 195 10.03 -25.13 -3.41
C LEU A 195 10.54 -26.15 -2.39
N ALA A 196 11.10 -25.72 -1.27
CA ALA A 196 11.54 -26.60 -0.21
C ALA A 196 10.37 -27.43 0.35
N ALA A 197 9.23 -26.79 0.64
CA ALA A 197 8.04 -27.48 1.15
C ALA A 197 7.46 -28.51 0.16
N SER A 198 7.58 -28.26 -1.15
CA SER A 198 7.12 -29.22 -2.17
C SER A 198 8.05 -30.43 -2.31
N SER A 199 9.36 -30.26 -2.12
CA SER A 199 10.33 -31.37 -2.15
C SER A 199 10.17 -32.34 -0.95
N ASP A 200 9.83 -31.79 0.23
CA ASP A 200 9.58 -32.63 1.43
C ASP A 200 8.31 -33.46 1.29
N SER A 201 7.30 -32.97 0.57
CA SER A 201 6.04 -33.70 0.34
C SER A 201 6.12 -34.81 -0.71
N THR A 202 7.16 -34.82 -1.55
CA THR A 202 7.40 -35.88 -2.57
C THR A 202 8.26 -37.02 -2.02
N ASN A 203 8.91 -36.85 -0.87
CA ASN A 203 9.78 -37.87 -0.23
C ASN A 203 9.07 -38.59 0.96
N SER A 204 7.78 -38.33 1.20
CA SER A 204 6.94 -38.99 2.21
C SER A 204 5.91 -39.88 1.52
#